data_ef89ddad5cf6ed4ddc2cde078ccb5e07
#
_entry.id   ef89ddad5cf6ed4ddc2cde078ccb5e07
#
_cell.length_a   1.000
_cell.length_b   1.000
_cell.length_c   1.000
_cell.angle_alpha   90.00
_cell.angle_beta   90.00
_cell.angle_gamma   90.00
#
_symmetry.space_group_name_H-M   'P 1'
#
loop_
_entity.id
_entity.type
_entity.pdbx_description
1 polymer ?
#
loop_
_entity_poly.entity_id
_entity_poly.type
_entity_poly.pdbx_seq_one_letter_code
_entity_poly.pdbx_strand_id
1 'polypeptide(L)'
;TEEVLTEQDATGNILPTSATTANPAKPILYYSKGGDIYRFNYDGNNFDTEPYISLGDNFEVKQLVFNPYDVDTLYIAAEDTAETGEMKASLFIYDISDNSSAEKLFEDHKVGGTVRRLIYKGNGKENDERVAKSNSILSKFIR
;
A
#
# COMPACT_ATOMS: atom_id res chain seq x y z
N THR A 1 -4.69 8.17 17.49
CA THR A 1 -3.54 8.24 18.38
C THR A 1 -2.40 7.38 17.85
N GLU A 2 -1.25 7.57 18.42
CA GLU A 2 -0.06 6.86 17.98
C GLU A 2 -0.18 5.34 18.14
N GLU A 3 -0.93 4.88 19.10
CA GLU A 3 -1.10 3.46 19.34
C GLU A 3 -1.77 2.74 18.18
N VAL A 4 -2.48 3.47 17.34
CA VAL A 4 -3.09 2.92 16.15
C VAL A 4 -2.02 2.44 15.16
N LEU A 5 -0.90 3.12 15.13
CA LEU A 5 0.16 2.88 14.16
C LEU A 5 1.23 1.91 14.66
N THR A 6 1.21 1.58 15.94
CA THR A 6 2.14 0.62 16.52
C THR A 6 1.33 -0.49 17.18
N GLU A 7 1.72 -1.72 16.91
CA GLU A 7 1.06 -2.87 17.47
C GLU A 7 1.99 -3.61 18.41
N GLN A 8 1.38 -4.27 19.37
CA GLN A 8 2.11 -5.12 20.31
C GLN A 8 1.59 -6.53 20.20
N ASP A 9 2.48 -7.48 20.30
CA ASP A 9 2.07 -8.89 20.38
C ASP A 9 1.54 -9.20 21.78
N ALA A 10 1.20 -10.47 22.03
CA ALA A 10 0.63 -10.88 23.29
C ALA A 10 1.59 -10.69 24.49
N THR A 11 2.88 -10.53 24.23
CA THR A 11 3.88 -10.31 25.28
C THR A 11 4.21 -8.84 25.50
N GLY A 12 3.61 -7.96 24.70
CA GLY A 12 3.85 -6.52 24.80
C GLY A 12 4.96 -5.99 23.92
N ASN A 13 5.57 -6.82 23.10
CA ASN A 13 6.60 -6.38 22.16
C ASN A 13 5.97 -5.57 21.04
N ILE A 14 6.62 -4.48 20.68
CA ILE A 14 6.16 -3.67 19.55
C ILE A 14 6.51 -4.40 18.25
N LEU A 15 5.51 -4.58 17.41
CA LEU A 15 5.70 -5.24 16.12
C LEU A 15 6.45 -4.31 15.17
N PRO A 16 7.15 -4.88 14.18
CA PRO A 16 7.88 -4.07 13.21
C PRO A 16 6.98 -3.03 12.57
N THR A 17 7.56 -1.88 12.31
CA THR A 17 6.84 -0.76 11.71
C THR A 17 6.30 -1.14 10.36
N SER A 18 5.06 -0.83 10.17
CA SER A 18 4.37 -1.02 8.91
C SER A 18 4.29 0.29 8.16
N ALA A 19 4.03 0.19 6.86
CA ALA A 19 3.77 1.37 6.06
C ALA A 19 2.42 1.96 6.48
N THR A 20 2.35 3.29 6.51
CA THR A 20 1.12 4.00 6.85
C THR A 20 0.94 5.19 5.92
N THR A 21 -0.32 5.54 5.66
CA THR A 21 -0.63 6.78 4.95
C THR A 21 -2.05 7.21 5.29
N ALA A 22 -2.29 8.51 5.26
CA ALA A 22 -3.63 9.06 5.47
C ALA A 22 -4.26 9.40 4.14
N ASN A 23 -5.56 9.18 4.02
CA ASN A 23 -6.28 9.62 2.84
C ASN A 23 -6.26 11.15 2.79
N PRO A 24 -6.01 11.77 1.62
CA PRO A 24 -5.95 13.23 1.51
C PRO A 24 -7.26 13.96 1.81
N ALA A 25 -8.40 13.27 1.68
CA ALA A 25 -9.71 13.92 1.80
C ALA A 25 -10.61 13.32 2.87
N LYS A 26 -10.34 12.11 3.33
CA LYS A 26 -11.21 11.39 4.27
C LYS A 26 -10.44 11.10 5.56
N PRO A 27 -11.11 11.02 6.71
CA PRO A 27 -10.45 10.79 8.00
C PRO A 27 -10.08 9.31 8.18
N ILE A 28 -9.35 8.75 7.23
CA ILE A 28 -8.99 7.34 7.23
C ILE A 28 -7.49 7.19 7.07
N LEU A 29 -6.89 6.45 8.00
CA LEU A 29 -5.52 6.01 7.91
C LEU A 29 -5.49 4.60 7.34
N TYR A 30 -4.54 4.35 6.46
CA TYR A 30 -4.27 3.02 5.93
C TYR A 30 -2.95 2.56 6.51
N TYR A 31 -2.90 1.34 6.99
CA TYR A 31 -1.67 0.79 7.57
C TYR A 31 -1.55 -0.68 7.21
N SER A 32 -0.31 -1.16 7.12
CA SER A 32 -0.03 -2.51 6.67
C SER A 32 0.46 -3.39 7.80
N LYS A 33 0.18 -4.69 7.67
CA LYS A 33 0.79 -5.77 8.44
C LYS A 33 1.21 -6.83 7.44
N GLY A 34 2.52 -6.97 7.23
CA GLY A 34 2.97 -7.86 6.17
C GLY A 34 2.42 -7.44 4.82
N GLY A 35 1.68 -8.31 4.18
CA GLY A 35 1.03 -8.03 2.89
C GLY A 35 -0.41 -7.58 2.99
N ASP A 36 -0.92 -7.36 4.18
CA ASP A 36 -2.31 -6.96 4.40
C ASP A 36 -2.40 -5.49 4.75
N ILE A 37 -3.45 -4.83 4.28
CA ILE A 37 -3.67 -3.42 4.54
C ILE A 37 -5.01 -3.25 5.24
N TYR A 38 -4.98 -2.55 6.36
CA TYR A 38 -6.13 -2.26 7.22
C TYR A 38 -6.37 -0.76 7.25
N ARG A 39 -7.55 -0.37 7.66
CA ARG A 39 -7.93 1.04 7.76
C ARG A 39 -8.33 1.37 9.18
N PHE A 40 -8.05 2.59 9.58
CA PHE A 40 -8.56 3.18 10.80
C PHE A 40 -9.28 4.47 10.44
N ASN A 41 -10.60 4.51 10.70
CA ASN A 41 -11.37 5.73 10.56
C ASN A 41 -11.28 6.48 11.90
N TYR A 42 -10.46 7.52 11.92
CA TYR A 42 -10.21 8.22 13.17
C TYR A 42 -11.31 9.21 13.54
N ASP A 43 -12.22 9.50 12.63
CA ASP A 43 -13.40 10.31 12.95
C ASP A 43 -14.41 9.51 13.76
N GLY A 44 -14.62 8.26 13.37
CA GLY A 44 -15.53 7.35 14.08
C GLY A 44 -14.84 6.41 15.05
N ASN A 45 -13.52 6.46 15.13
CA ASN A 45 -12.71 5.56 15.96
C ASN A 45 -12.96 4.08 15.64
N ASN A 46 -13.05 3.75 14.35
CA ASN A 46 -13.34 2.40 13.87
C ASN A 46 -12.14 1.80 13.17
N PHE A 47 -11.83 0.55 13.51
CA PHE A 47 -10.75 -0.21 12.87
C PHE A 47 -11.34 -1.33 12.02
N ASP A 48 -10.67 -1.62 10.90
CA ASP A 48 -10.97 -2.85 10.18
C ASP A 48 -10.56 -4.04 11.03
N THR A 49 -11.44 -5.03 11.13
CA THR A 49 -11.13 -6.29 11.81
C THR A 49 -10.56 -7.32 10.84
N GLU A 50 -10.78 -7.11 9.55
CA GLU A 50 -10.27 -7.94 8.48
C GLU A 50 -9.52 -7.06 7.49
N PRO A 51 -8.54 -7.61 6.76
CA PRO A 51 -7.83 -6.79 5.78
C PRO A 51 -8.76 -6.20 4.73
N TYR A 52 -8.58 -4.93 4.46
CA TYR A 52 -9.27 -4.28 3.35
C TYR A 52 -8.62 -4.65 2.01
N ILE A 53 -7.30 -4.78 2.01
CA ILE A 53 -6.52 -5.25 0.87
C ILE A 53 -5.57 -6.32 1.36
N SER A 54 -5.49 -7.43 0.63
CA SER A 54 -4.55 -8.50 0.93
C SER A 54 -3.75 -8.83 -0.33
N LEU A 55 -2.42 -8.71 -0.24
CA LEU A 55 -1.55 -8.99 -1.37
C LEU A 55 -1.10 -10.45 -1.39
N GLY A 56 -1.14 -11.12 -0.26
CA GLY A 56 -0.70 -12.51 -0.15
C GLY A 56 0.37 -12.68 0.93
N ASP A 57 0.61 -13.94 1.29
CA ASP A 57 1.45 -14.25 2.45
C ASP A 57 2.92 -13.92 2.29
N ASN A 58 3.41 -13.90 1.05
CA ASN A 58 4.83 -13.66 0.81
C ASN A 58 5.17 -12.18 0.63
N PHE A 59 4.17 -11.33 0.66
CA PHE A 59 4.39 -9.89 0.45
C PHE A 59 4.60 -9.17 1.76
N GLU A 60 5.44 -8.15 1.69
CA GLU A 60 5.60 -7.19 2.76
C GLU A 60 5.44 -5.80 2.17
N VAL A 61 4.44 -5.08 2.62
CA VAL A 61 4.20 -3.71 2.16
C VAL A 61 5.27 -2.79 2.74
N LYS A 62 5.89 -2.01 1.87
CA LYS A 62 6.95 -1.08 2.27
C LYS A 62 6.52 0.36 2.25
N GLN A 63 5.64 0.73 1.33
CA GLN A 63 5.20 2.11 1.19
C GLN A 63 3.77 2.15 0.67
N LEU A 64 3.03 3.14 1.14
CA LEU A 64 1.68 3.45 0.69
C LEU A 64 1.66 4.92 0.29
N VAL A 65 1.12 5.21 -0.88
CA VAL A 65 1.03 6.59 -1.37
C VAL A 65 -0.31 6.78 -2.05
N PHE A 66 -1.02 7.85 -1.70
CA PHE A 66 -2.21 8.25 -2.42
C PHE A 66 -1.85 9.16 -3.59
N ASN A 67 -2.65 9.07 -4.63
CA ASN A 67 -2.60 10.06 -5.70
C ASN A 67 -3.13 11.39 -5.13
N PRO A 68 -2.35 12.47 -5.17
CA PRO A 68 -2.80 13.74 -4.59
C PRO A 68 -3.95 14.38 -5.35
N TYR A 69 -4.22 13.94 -6.57
CA TYR A 69 -5.29 14.47 -7.42
C TYR A 69 -6.50 13.54 -7.50
N ASP A 70 -6.36 12.29 -7.03
CA ASP A 70 -7.41 11.31 -7.04
C ASP A 70 -7.35 10.52 -5.75
N VAL A 71 -8.15 10.93 -4.78
CA VAL A 71 -8.11 10.39 -3.42
C VAL A 71 -8.57 8.95 -3.32
N ASP A 72 -9.12 8.41 -4.40
CA ASP A 72 -9.55 7.02 -4.44
C ASP A 72 -8.52 6.09 -5.08
N THR A 73 -7.37 6.61 -5.48
CA THR A 73 -6.30 5.80 -6.05
C THR A 73 -5.15 5.65 -5.08
N LEU A 74 -4.88 4.41 -4.68
CA LEU A 74 -3.82 4.07 -3.73
C LEU A 74 -2.73 3.28 -4.44
N TYR A 75 -1.50 3.73 -4.28
CA TYR A 75 -0.31 3.02 -4.79
C TYR A 75 0.36 2.30 -3.64
N ILE A 76 0.71 1.04 -3.88
CA ILE A 76 1.33 0.18 -2.88
C ILE A 76 2.63 -0.36 -3.43
N ALA A 77 3.74 -0.07 -2.75
CA ALA A 77 5.01 -0.71 -3.05
C ALA A 77 5.27 -1.79 -2.01
N ALA A 78 5.59 -2.98 -2.48
CA ALA A 78 5.80 -4.13 -1.61
C ALA A 78 6.99 -4.93 -2.09
N GLU A 79 7.49 -5.80 -1.23
CA GLU A 79 8.52 -6.77 -1.57
C GLU A 79 7.91 -8.16 -1.43
N ASP A 80 8.20 -8.99 -2.41
CA ASP A 80 7.74 -10.37 -2.45
C ASP A 80 8.95 -11.29 -2.37
N THR A 81 8.92 -12.24 -1.45
CA THR A 81 9.93 -13.28 -1.39
C THR A 81 9.47 -14.42 -2.30
N ALA A 82 10.08 -14.51 -3.47
CA ALA A 82 9.76 -15.53 -4.44
C ALA A 82 10.08 -16.92 -3.88
N GLU A 83 9.54 -17.95 -4.53
CA GLU A 83 9.80 -19.34 -4.14
C GLU A 83 11.28 -19.68 -4.11
N THR A 84 12.06 -19.02 -4.95
CA THR A 84 13.51 -19.22 -4.98
C THR A 84 14.25 -18.47 -3.87
N GLY A 85 13.54 -17.68 -3.06
CA GLY A 85 14.13 -16.85 -2.04
C GLY A 85 14.58 -15.49 -2.53
N GLU A 86 14.38 -15.17 -3.79
CA GLU A 86 14.71 -13.87 -4.32
C GLU A 86 13.65 -12.84 -3.97
N MET A 87 14.11 -11.64 -3.61
CA MET A 87 13.19 -10.53 -3.34
C MET A 87 12.81 -9.84 -4.64
N LYS A 88 11.55 -9.48 -4.75
CA LYS A 88 11.03 -8.74 -5.90
C LYS A 88 10.33 -7.49 -5.43
N ALA A 89 10.75 -6.35 -5.92
CA ALA A 89 10.03 -5.10 -5.71
C ALA A 89 8.78 -5.13 -6.59
N SER A 90 7.64 -4.83 -6.01
CA SER A 90 6.35 -4.92 -6.68
C SER A 90 5.56 -3.66 -6.48
N LEU A 91 4.79 -3.28 -7.51
CA LEU A 91 3.89 -2.14 -7.43
C LEU A 91 2.47 -2.61 -7.70
N PHE A 92 1.56 -2.17 -6.84
CA PHE A 92 0.13 -2.41 -6.99
C PHE A 92 -0.59 -1.07 -7.00
N ILE A 93 -1.65 -0.99 -7.77
CA ILE A 93 -2.53 0.18 -7.78
C ILE A 93 -3.94 -0.30 -7.51
N TYR A 94 -4.59 0.32 -6.55
CA TYR A 94 -5.95 -0.05 -6.15
C TYR A 94 -6.88 1.16 -6.23
N ASP A 95 -8.10 0.89 -6.66
CA ASP A 95 -9.22 1.82 -6.56
C ASP A 95 -9.94 1.52 -5.25
N ILE A 96 -10.01 2.50 -4.38
CA ILE A 96 -10.63 2.37 -3.06
C ILE A 96 -11.92 3.18 -2.94
N SER A 97 -12.56 3.49 -4.05
CA SER A 97 -13.82 4.24 -4.04
C SER A 97 -14.96 3.46 -3.38
N ASP A 98 -14.93 2.12 -3.45
CA ASP A 98 -15.89 1.28 -2.77
C ASP A 98 -15.40 1.01 -1.35
N ASN A 99 -16.20 1.43 -0.37
CA ASN A 99 -15.82 1.25 1.03
C ASN A 99 -15.78 -0.21 1.46
N SER A 100 -16.49 -1.08 0.76
CA SER A 100 -16.57 -2.51 1.11
C SER A 100 -15.40 -3.31 0.57
N SER A 101 -14.85 -2.92 -0.57
CA SER A 101 -13.77 -3.66 -1.20
C SER A 101 -12.94 -2.75 -2.10
N ALA A 102 -11.66 -3.06 -2.17
CA ALA A 102 -10.76 -2.37 -3.07
C ALA A 102 -10.62 -3.15 -4.36
N GLU A 103 -10.53 -2.44 -5.46
CA GLU A 103 -10.34 -3.05 -6.77
C GLU A 103 -8.90 -2.91 -7.22
N LYS A 104 -8.24 -4.03 -7.52
CA LYS A 104 -6.88 -4.00 -8.03
C LYS A 104 -6.91 -3.56 -9.50
N LEU A 105 -6.28 -2.44 -9.80
CA LEU A 105 -6.21 -1.91 -11.16
C LEU A 105 -4.95 -2.34 -11.87
N PHE A 106 -3.89 -2.59 -11.12
CA PHE A 106 -2.59 -2.82 -11.72
C PHE A 106 -1.70 -3.59 -10.75
N GLU A 107 -0.84 -4.42 -11.32
CA GLU A 107 0.14 -5.19 -10.57
C GLU A 107 1.35 -5.43 -11.44
N ASP A 108 2.56 -5.15 -10.92
CA ASP A 108 3.80 -5.44 -11.63
C ASP A 108 4.87 -5.86 -10.63
N HIS A 109 5.68 -6.82 -11.04
CA HIS A 109 6.72 -7.41 -10.19
C HIS A 109 8.07 -7.29 -10.88
N LYS A 110 8.97 -6.54 -10.27
CA LYS A 110 10.30 -6.39 -10.79
C LYS A 110 11.20 -7.49 -10.22
N VAL A 111 11.89 -8.22 -11.07
CA VAL A 111 12.79 -9.27 -10.63
C VAL A 111 13.99 -8.66 -9.94
N GLY A 112 14.23 -9.09 -8.71
CA GLY A 112 15.34 -8.59 -7.89
C GLY A 112 15.11 -7.17 -7.40
N GLY A 113 15.74 -6.83 -6.32
CA GLY A 113 15.72 -5.48 -5.79
C GLY A 113 14.79 -5.30 -4.61
N THR A 114 14.93 -4.17 -3.97
CA THR A 114 14.18 -3.80 -2.79
C THR A 114 13.52 -2.45 -2.98
N VAL A 115 12.45 -2.21 -2.23
CA VAL A 115 11.81 -0.91 -2.22
C VAL A 115 12.50 -0.03 -1.19
N ARG A 116 13.06 1.07 -1.66
CA ARG A 116 13.61 2.08 -0.74
C ARG A 116 12.58 3.16 -0.48
N ARG A 117 11.86 3.55 -1.53
CA ARG A 117 10.99 4.71 -1.43
C ARG A 117 9.98 4.71 -2.58
N LEU A 118 8.77 5.10 -2.27
CA LEU A 118 7.71 5.28 -3.26
C LEU A 118 7.31 6.74 -3.26
N ILE A 119 7.43 7.39 -4.41
CA ILE A 119 7.07 8.79 -4.57
C ILE A 119 6.22 8.95 -5.80
N TYR A 120 5.12 9.67 -5.66
CA TYR A 120 4.31 10.02 -6.82
C TYR A 120 4.96 11.19 -7.55
N LYS A 121 5.28 11.01 -8.83
CA LYS A 121 5.92 12.03 -9.65
C LYS A 121 5.07 12.53 -10.81
N GLY A 122 3.96 11.86 -11.07
CA GLY A 122 3.07 12.25 -12.14
C GLY A 122 2.07 13.32 -11.71
N ASN A 123 1.10 13.57 -12.57
CA ASN A 123 -0.06 14.38 -12.22
C ASN A 123 -1.31 13.52 -12.44
N GLY A 124 -2.43 13.95 -11.85
CA GLY A 124 -3.65 13.16 -11.86
C GLY A 124 -4.18 12.83 -13.26
N LYS A 125 -3.86 13.68 -14.23
CA LYS A 125 -4.37 13.48 -15.59
C LYS A 125 -3.74 12.30 -16.30
N GLU A 126 -2.57 11.88 -15.86
CA GLU A 126 -1.82 10.80 -16.52
C GLU A 126 -2.14 9.42 -15.98
N ASN A 127 -2.89 9.33 -14.90
CA ASN A 127 -3.09 8.05 -14.23
C ASN A 127 -3.73 6.99 -15.10
N ASP A 128 -4.80 7.33 -15.78
CA ASP A 128 -5.52 6.34 -16.61
C ASP A 128 -4.65 5.81 -17.73
N GLU A 129 -3.83 6.65 -18.30
CA GLU A 129 -2.92 6.24 -19.35
C GLU A 129 -1.79 5.36 -18.80
N ARG A 130 -1.33 5.67 -17.60
CA ARG A 130 -0.20 4.98 -17.01
C ARG A 130 -0.53 3.60 -16.50
N VAL A 131 -1.75 3.36 -16.10
CA VAL A 131 -2.17 2.03 -15.68
C VAL A 131 -1.95 1.02 -16.80
N ALA A 132 -2.01 1.46 -18.05
CA ALA A 132 -1.79 0.59 -19.19
C ALA A 132 -0.31 0.40 -19.55
N LYS A 133 0.60 1.10 -18.85
CA LYS A 133 2.03 1.09 -19.19
C LYS A 133 2.87 0.81 -17.95
N SER A 134 2.96 -0.45 -17.58
CA SER A 134 3.58 -0.88 -16.33
C SER A 134 5.00 -0.36 -16.13
N ASN A 135 5.83 -0.44 -17.14
CA ASN A 135 7.23 -0.04 -17.02
C ASN A 135 7.38 1.44 -16.70
N SER A 136 6.53 2.27 -17.26
CA SER A 136 6.56 3.70 -16.98
C SER A 136 6.18 4.00 -15.54
N ILE A 137 5.22 3.27 -15.02
CA ILE A 137 4.78 3.46 -13.63
C ILE A 137 5.88 3.04 -12.66
N LEU A 138 6.44 1.86 -12.84
CA LEU A 138 7.50 1.37 -11.95
C LEU A 138 8.70 2.28 -11.93
N SER A 139 9.12 2.78 -13.08
CA SER A 139 10.29 3.66 -13.16
C SER A 139 10.07 4.98 -12.41
N LYS A 140 8.83 5.37 -12.16
CA LYS A 140 8.51 6.61 -11.47
C LYS A 140 8.42 6.46 -9.95
N PHE A 141 8.15 5.27 -9.46
CA PHE A 141 7.88 5.06 -8.04
C PHE A 141 8.94 4.25 -7.31
N ILE A 142 9.56 3.30 -7.96
CA ILE A 142 10.52 2.39 -7.31
C ILE A 142 11.94 2.82 -7.62
N ARG A 143 12.74 2.90 -6.56
CA ARG A 143 14.12 3.33 -6.65
C ARG A 143 15.09 2.21 -6.41
#